data_5ae1b4be481ff336f9f4b17318b13321
#
_entry.id   5ae1b4be481ff336f9f4b17318b13321
#
_cell.length_a   1.000
_cell.length_b   1.000
_cell.length_c   1.000
_cell.angle_alpha   90.00
_cell.angle_beta   90.00
_cell.angle_gamma   90.00
#
_symmetry.space_group_name_H-M   'P 1'
#
loop_
_entity.id
_entity.type
_entity.pdbx_description
1 polymer ?
#
loop_
_entity_poly.entity_id
_entity_poly.type
_entity_poly.pdbx_seq_one_letter_code
_entity_poly.pdbx_strand_id
1 'polypeptide(L)'
;MYYILLVEAREVMKGKRILIVDDEPDVNLALRIVLEDNNFIVDSFNDPLRALENFKANRYDLIILDIKMPKKDGFEVYKEILKIDNRVQVCFLTAGDINYRSLKETFPTLDENQFIRKPIENIELIKQIHKIINVD
;
A
#
# COMPACT_ATOMS: atom_id res chain seq x y z
N MET A 1 14.03 -12.50 21.13
CA MET A 1 14.05 -13.01 19.73
C MET A 1 13.11 -12.24 18.82
N TYR A 2 11.83 -12.21 19.14
CA TYR A 2 10.84 -11.47 18.33
C TYR A 2 11.15 -9.98 18.24
N TYR A 3 11.55 -9.37 19.34
CA TYR A 3 11.92 -7.96 19.39
C TYR A 3 13.11 -7.66 18.47
N ILE A 4 14.11 -8.51 18.47
CA ILE A 4 15.30 -8.35 17.63
C ILE A 4 14.92 -8.40 16.15
N LEU A 5 14.04 -9.33 15.77
CA LEU A 5 13.56 -9.45 14.39
C LEU A 5 12.80 -8.19 13.95
N LEU A 6 12.00 -7.58 14.83
CA LEU A 6 11.31 -6.34 14.54
C LEU A 6 12.28 -5.17 14.32
N VAL A 7 13.31 -5.07 15.15
CA VAL A 7 14.33 -4.03 15.02
C VAL A 7 15.09 -4.19 13.70
N GLU A 8 15.49 -5.39 13.35
CA GLU A 8 16.16 -5.66 12.07
C GLU A 8 15.26 -5.33 10.88
N ALA A 9 13.98 -5.68 10.93
CA ALA A 9 13.02 -5.36 9.89
C ALA A 9 12.87 -3.85 9.72
N ARG A 10 12.83 -3.10 10.82
CA ARG A 10 12.74 -1.62 10.77
C ARG A 10 13.97 -1.01 10.13
N GLU A 11 15.17 -1.51 10.43
CA GLU A 11 16.40 -1.02 9.81
C GLU A 11 16.43 -1.29 8.30
N VAL A 12 16.01 -2.48 7.88
CA VAL A 12 15.95 -2.84 6.46
C VAL A 12 14.96 -1.95 5.70
N MET A 13 13.84 -1.59 6.34
CA MET A 13 12.78 -0.80 5.73
C MET A 13 13.00 0.71 5.82
N LYS A 14 14.02 1.15 6.58
CA LYS A 14 14.30 2.55 6.79
C LYS A 14 14.50 3.29 5.49
N GLY A 15 13.79 4.40 5.31
CA GLY A 15 13.87 5.23 4.13
C GLY A 15 13.05 4.74 2.94
N LYS A 16 12.39 3.59 3.04
CA LYS A 16 11.47 3.15 1.99
C LYS A 16 10.32 4.14 1.87
N ARG A 17 9.90 4.39 0.64
CA ARG A 17 8.87 5.39 0.34
C ARG A 17 7.54 4.73 0.05
N ILE A 18 6.50 5.20 0.74
CA ILE A 18 5.15 4.66 0.62
C ILE A 18 4.19 5.78 0.22
N LEU A 19 3.37 5.50 -0.77
CA LEU A 19 2.26 6.37 -1.15
C LEU A 19 0.97 5.76 -0.60
N ILE A 20 0.17 6.55 0.11
CA ILE A 20 -1.14 6.14 0.60
C ILE A 20 -2.22 6.87 -0.20
N VAL A 21 -3.20 6.11 -0.70
CA VAL A 21 -4.38 6.69 -1.35
C VAL A 21 -5.63 6.07 -0.74
N ASP A 22 -6.33 6.85 0.06
CA ASP A 22 -7.58 6.45 0.73
C ASP A 22 -8.45 7.70 0.86
N ASP A 23 -9.70 7.64 0.44
CA ASP A 23 -10.60 8.80 0.45
C ASP A 23 -11.05 9.21 1.86
N GLU A 24 -10.81 8.37 2.87
CA GLU A 24 -11.11 8.69 4.26
C GLU A 24 -9.90 9.36 4.92
N PRO A 25 -9.99 10.67 5.26
CA PRO A 25 -8.83 11.39 5.85
C PRO A 25 -8.32 10.77 7.16
N ASP A 26 -9.23 10.24 7.97
CA ASP A 26 -8.86 9.63 9.25
C ASP A 26 -8.01 8.36 9.05
N VAL A 27 -8.34 7.57 8.05
CA VAL A 27 -7.56 6.37 7.70
C VAL A 27 -6.17 6.76 7.20
N ASN A 28 -6.10 7.76 6.32
CA ASN A 28 -4.83 8.30 5.83
C ASN A 28 -3.93 8.75 6.98
N LEU A 29 -4.49 9.51 7.91
CA LEU A 29 -3.72 10.02 9.04
C LEU A 29 -3.21 8.89 9.94
N ALA A 30 -4.08 7.94 10.26
CA ALA A 30 -3.71 6.81 11.11
C ALA A 30 -2.59 5.97 10.49
N LEU A 31 -2.71 5.66 9.20
CA LEU A 31 -1.68 4.92 8.47
C LEU A 31 -0.37 5.68 8.43
N ARG A 32 -0.43 6.99 8.13
CA ARG A 32 0.74 7.83 8.06
C ARG A 32 1.51 7.83 9.37
N ILE A 33 0.82 7.99 10.50
CA ILE A 33 1.45 8.01 11.83
C ILE A 33 2.20 6.70 12.07
N VAL A 34 1.55 5.56 11.86
CA VAL A 34 2.15 4.24 12.09
C VAL A 34 3.37 4.03 11.19
N LEU A 35 3.25 4.40 9.93
CA LEU A 35 4.33 4.19 8.96
C LEU A 35 5.52 5.10 9.24
N GLU A 36 5.27 6.37 9.53
CA GLU A 36 6.35 7.28 9.86
C GLU A 36 7.05 6.89 11.16
N ASP A 37 6.30 6.38 12.15
CA ASP A 37 6.89 5.83 13.38
C ASP A 37 7.79 4.61 13.12
N ASN A 38 7.59 3.93 12.00
CA ASN A 38 8.41 2.79 11.59
C ASN A 38 9.46 3.17 10.53
N ASN A 39 9.79 4.46 10.44
CA ASN A 39 10.86 5.01 9.61
C ASN A 39 10.62 4.97 8.10
N PHE A 40 9.36 4.83 7.67
CA PHE A 40 9.00 5.00 6.28
C PHE A 40 8.86 6.48 5.95
N ILE A 41 9.09 6.81 4.69
CA ILE A 41 8.82 8.15 4.15
C ILE A 41 7.46 8.04 3.45
N VAL A 42 6.51 8.90 3.83
CA VAL A 42 5.11 8.74 3.42
C VAL A 42 4.59 9.99 2.73
N ASP A 43 3.98 9.79 1.57
CA ASP A 43 3.09 10.76 0.94
C ASP A 43 1.68 10.19 0.98
N SER A 44 0.68 11.03 1.21
CA SER A 44 -0.72 10.55 1.25
C SER A 44 -1.66 11.50 0.53
N PHE A 45 -2.65 10.92 -0.13
CA PHE A 45 -3.70 11.65 -0.83
C PHE A 45 -5.05 11.04 -0.48
N ASN A 46 -6.06 11.90 -0.33
CA ASN A 46 -7.44 11.46 -0.13
C ASN A 46 -8.29 11.60 -1.39
N ASP A 47 -7.66 11.88 -2.51
CA ASP A 47 -8.31 11.98 -3.82
C ASP A 47 -7.48 11.19 -4.84
N PRO A 48 -8.06 10.15 -5.47
CA PRO A 48 -7.31 9.33 -6.43
C PRO A 48 -6.79 10.11 -7.64
N LEU A 49 -7.50 11.14 -8.07
CA LEU A 49 -7.06 11.94 -9.22
C LEU A 49 -5.83 12.76 -8.87
N ARG A 50 -5.79 13.33 -7.67
CA ARG A 50 -4.63 14.08 -7.20
C ARG A 50 -3.43 13.17 -6.98
N ALA A 51 -3.66 11.97 -6.51
CA ALA A 51 -2.60 10.98 -6.36
C ALA A 51 -1.96 10.67 -7.71
N LEU A 52 -2.76 10.47 -8.75
CA LEU A 52 -2.26 10.19 -10.09
C LEU A 52 -1.51 11.39 -10.69
N GLU A 53 -2.02 12.60 -10.49
CA GLU A 53 -1.34 13.82 -10.97
C GLU A 53 0.04 14.00 -10.35
N ASN A 54 0.22 13.55 -9.12
CA ASN A 54 1.47 13.72 -8.38
C ASN A 54 2.36 12.47 -8.38
N PHE A 55 1.91 11.38 -8.96
CA PHE A 55 2.68 10.14 -9.01
C PHE A 55 3.86 10.29 -9.97
N LYS A 56 5.03 9.83 -9.53
CA LYS A 56 6.25 9.85 -10.34
C LYS A 56 6.90 8.46 -10.32
N ALA A 57 7.38 8.05 -11.49
CA ALA A 57 8.12 6.79 -11.63
C ALA A 57 9.35 6.79 -10.74
N ASN A 58 9.69 5.63 -10.20
CA ASN A 58 10.87 5.38 -9.37
C ASN A 58 10.90 6.13 -8.05
N ARG A 59 9.77 6.71 -7.63
CA ARG A 59 9.68 7.45 -6.38
C ARG A 59 9.25 6.57 -5.20
N TYR A 60 8.36 5.61 -5.43
CA TYR A 60 7.76 4.82 -4.36
C TYR A 60 8.13 3.35 -4.43
N ASP A 61 8.35 2.76 -3.28
CA ASP A 61 8.57 1.32 -3.13
C ASP A 61 7.25 0.57 -3.02
N LEU A 62 6.25 1.20 -2.42
CA LEU A 62 4.95 0.60 -2.16
C LEU A 62 3.85 1.66 -2.27
N ILE A 63 2.70 1.22 -2.78
CA ILE A 63 1.48 2.02 -2.74
C ILE A 63 0.45 1.27 -1.91
N ILE A 64 -0.15 1.96 -0.95
CA ILE A 64 -1.30 1.44 -0.19
C ILE A 64 -2.54 2.12 -0.77
N LEU A 65 -3.42 1.32 -1.36
CA LEU A 65 -4.59 1.80 -2.09
C LEU A 65 -5.87 1.27 -1.50
N ASP A 66 -6.78 2.17 -1.14
CA ASP A 66 -8.15 1.79 -0.85
C ASP A 66 -8.84 1.36 -2.14
N ILE A 67 -9.64 0.31 -2.08
CA ILE A 67 -10.33 -0.19 -3.27
C ILE A 67 -11.53 0.69 -3.61
N LYS A 68 -12.39 0.98 -2.64
CA LYS A 68 -13.63 1.74 -2.88
C LYS A 68 -13.42 3.22 -2.63
N MET A 69 -13.29 3.96 -3.70
CA MET A 69 -13.19 5.42 -3.66
C MET A 69 -14.10 6.03 -4.74
N PRO A 70 -14.63 7.25 -4.51
CA PRO A 70 -15.35 7.94 -5.56
C PRO A 70 -14.42 8.30 -6.72
N LYS A 71 -14.96 8.53 -7.89
CA LYS A 71 -14.29 8.91 -9.15
C LYS A 71 -13.50 7.77 -9.79
N LYS A 72 -12.53 7.18 -9.08
CA LYS A 72 -11.76 6.03 -9.53
C LYS A 72 -11.55 5.09 -8.35
N ASP A 73 -11.77 3.80 -8.56
CA ASP A 73 -11.47 2.80 -7.53
C ASP A 73 -9.96 2.47 -7.51
N GLY A 74 -9.55 1.71 -6.50
CA GLY A 74 -8.14 1.36 -6.33
C GLY A 74 -7.55 0.58 -7.48
N PHE A 75 -8.33 -0.29 -8.12
CA PHE A 75 -7.86 -1.07 -9.26
C PHE A 75 -7.62 -0.20 -10.49
N GLU A 76 -8.50 0.76 -10.72
CA GLU A 76 -8.33 1.73 -11.81
C GLU A 76 -7.08 2.59 -11.60
N VAL A 77 -6.86 3.05 -10.38
CA VAL A 77 -5.65 3.80 -10.02
C VAL A 77 -4.41 2.95 -10.26
N TYR A 78 -4.42 1.71 -9.80
CA TYR A 78 -3.29 0.80 -9.97
C TYR A 78 -2.97 0.55 -11.44
N LYS A 79 -3.98 0.36 -12.28
CA LYS A 79 -3.76 0.20 -13.72
C LYS A 79 -3.01 1.39 -14.32
N GLU A 80 -3.39 2.60 -13.95
CA GLU A 80 -2.74 3.80 -14.46
C GLU A 80 -1.32 3.95 -13.93
N ILE A 81 -1.11 3.61 -12.66
CA ILE A 81 0.22 3.64 -12.06
C ILE A 81 1.16 2.67 -12.76
N LEU A 82 0.71 1.46 -13.09
CA LEU A 82 1.52 0.46 -13.77
C LEU A 82 2.01 0.93 -15.15
N LYS A 83 1.28 1.82 -15.80
CA LYS A 83 1.73 2.41 -17.07
C LYS A 83 2.90 3.38 -16.89
N ILE A 84 3.01 3.96 -15.70
CA ILE A 84 4.08 4.94 -15.36
C ILE A 84 5.27 4.22 -14.73
N ASP A 85 4.99 3.27 -13.83
CA ASP A 85 6.02 2.53 -13.11
C ASP A 85 5.51 1.10 -12.85
N ASN A 86 6.05 0.13 -13.56
CA ASN A 86 5.62 -1.26 -13.43
C ASN A 86 6.37 -2.03 -12.34
N ARG A 87 7.25 -1.36 -11.60
CA ARG A 87 8.05 -1.98 -10.52
C ARG A 87 7.49 -1.72 -9.13
N VAL A 88 6.63 -0.71 -8.98
CA VAL A 88 6.09 -0.36 -7.67
C VAL A 88 5.21 -1.50 -7.15
N GLN A 89 5.37 -1.84 -5.89
CA GLN A 89 4.55 -2.83 -5.22
C GLN A 89 3.23 -2.19 -4.76
N VAL A 90 2.21 -3.02 -4.57
CA VAL A 90 0.89 -2.54 -4.13
C VAL A 90 0.36 -3.36 -2.98
N CYS A 91 -0.34 -2.69 -2.07
CA CYS A 91 -1.14 -3.29 -1.02
C CYS A 91 -2.52 -2.64 -1.05
N PHE A 92 -3.55 -3.42 -1.32
CA PHE A 92 -4.92 -2.92 -1.36
C PHE A 92 -5.57 -3.00 0.03
N LEU A 93 -6.34 -1.97 0.37
CA LEU A 93 -7.16 -1.94 1.57
C LEU A 93 -8.61 -2.23 1.19
N THR A 94 -9.26 -3.13 1.91
CA THR A 94 -10.63 -3.50 1.62
C THR A 94 -11.48 -3.59 2.87
N ALA A 95 -12.72 -3.13 2.79
CA ALA A 95 -13.72 -3.29 3.86
C ALA A 95 -14.60 -4.53 3.65
N GLY A 96 -14.45 -5.22 2.54
CA GLY A 96 -15.31 -6.36 2.18
C GLY A 96 -14.56 -7.54 1.61
N ASP A 97 -15.32 -8.51 1.16
CA ASP A 97 -14.77 -9.69 0.53
C ASP A 97 -14.33 -9.40 -0.90
N ILE A 98 -13.31 -10.10 -1.34
CA ILE A 98 -12.72 -9.93 -2.66
C ILE A 98 -12.83 -11.23 -3.44
N ASN A 99 -13.22 -11.13 -4.70
CA ASN A 99 -13.17 -12.25 -5.61
C ASN A 99 -11.77 -12.33 -6.24
N TYR A 100 -10.89 -13.07 -5.59
CA TYR A 100 -9.51 -13.22 -6.05
C TYR A 100 -9.39 -13.86 -7.43
N ARG A 101 -10.31 -14.77 -7.78
CA ARG A 101 -10.30 -15.39 -9.09
C ARG A 101 -10.48 -14.36 -10.21
N SER A 102 -11.46 -13.47 -10.03
CA SER A 102 -11.73 -12.40 -10.98
C SER A 102 -10.57 -11.42 -11.08
N LEU A 103 -9.94 -11.12 -9.96
CA LEU A 103 -8.78 -10.21 -9.93
C LEU A 103 -7.57 -10.78 -10.63
N LYS A 104 -7.32 -12.07 -10.50
CA LYS A 104 -6.17 -12.72 -11.16
C LYS A 104 -6.28 -12.71 -12.68
N GLU A 105 -7.48 -12.63 -13.22
CA GLU A 105 -7.66 -12.47 -14.66
C GLU A 105 -7.15 -11.13 -15.15
N THR A 106 -7.38 -10.07 -14.35
CA THR A 106 -6.94 -8.71 -14.71
C THR A 106 -5.51 -8.45 -14.26
N PHE A 107 -5.12 -8.94 -13.09
CA PHE A 107 -3.79 -8.74 -12.50
C PHE A 107 -3.20 -10.08 -12.10
N PRO A 108 -2.59 -10.82 -13.06
CA PRO A 108 -2.08 -12.18 -12.78
C PRO A 108 -1.01 -12.26 -11.70
N THR A 109 -0.29 -11.19 -11.45
CA THR A 109 0.80 -11.16 -10.47
C THR A 109 0.34 -10.85 -9.04
N LEU A 110 -0.91 -10.44 -8.84
CA LEU A 110 -1.43 -10.16 -7.51
C LEU A 110 -1.75 -11.46 -6.76
N ASP A 111 -1.45 -11.47 -5.45
CA ASP A 111 -1.83 -12.57 -4.58
C ASP A 111 -2.51 -12.04 -3.30
N GLU A 112 -2.95 -12.96 -2.45
CA GLU A 112 -3.70 -12.62 -1.24
C GLU A 112 -2.90 -11.76 -0.25
N ASN A 113 -1.57 -11.85 -0.27
CA ASN A 113 -0.71 -11.06 0.61
C ASN A 113 -0.73 -9.58 0.28
N GLN A 114 -1.24 -9.21 -0.88
CA GLN A 114 -1.33 -7.82 -1.31
C GLN A 114 -2.67 -7.18 -0.96
N PHE A 115 -3.45 -7.81 -0.09
CA PHE A 115 -4.74 -7.29 0.37
C PHE A 115 -4.78 -7.28 1.89
N ILE A 116 -5.20 -6.16 2.47
CA ILE A 116 -5.42 -6.01 3.90
C ILE A 116 -6.85 -5.60 4.14
N ARG A 117 -7.53 -6.32 5.04
CA ARG A 117 -8.92 -6.01 5.40
C ARG A 117 -8.94 -4.93 6.48
N LYS A 118 -9.82 -3.96 6.32
CA LYS A 118 -10.12 -2.97 7.36
C LYS A 118 -11.04 -3.58 8.42
N PRO A 119 -10.94 -3.22 9.72
CA PRO A 119 -9.96 -2.32 10.32
C PRO A 119 -8.58 -2.95 10.42
N ILE A 120 -7.54 -2.12 10.30
CA ILE A 120 -6.15 -2.58 10.22
C ILE A 120 -5.48 -2.47 11.58
N GLU A 121 -4.90 -3.58 12.05
CA GLU A 121 -4.03 -3.56 13.22
C GLU A 121 -2.63 -3.15 12.82
N ASN A 122 -2.00 -2.30 13.62
CA ASN A 122 -0.69 -1.73 13.30
C ASN A 122 0.40 -2.79 13.06
N ILE A 123 0.44 -3.81 13.91
CA ILE A 123 1.43 -4.89 13.79
C ILE A 123 1.20 -5.68 12.50
N GLU A 124 -0.05 -5.99 12.19
CA GLU A 124 -0.37 -6.74 10.97
C GLU A 124 -0.02 -5.94 9.71
N LEU A 125 -0.28 -4.64 9.73
CA LEU A 125 0.10 -3.76 8.63
C LEU A 125 1.61 -3.81 8.37
N ILE A 126 2.41 -3.63 9.41
CA ILE A 126 3.87 -3.62 9.28
C ILE A 126 4.40 -4.97 8.81
N LYS A 127 3.87 -6.07 9.33
CA LYS A 127 4.23 -7.42 8.88
C LYS A 127 3.92 -7.63 7.41
N GLN A 128 2.75 -7.18 6.97
CA GLN A 128 2.31 -7.34 5.59
C GLN A 128 3.19 -6.51 4.65
N ILE A 129 3.49 -5.28 5.02
CA ILE A 129 4.38 -4.42 4.24
C ILE A 129 5.76 -5.07 4.12
N HIS A 130 6.29 -5.62 5.19
CA HIS A 130 7.57 -6.31 5.19
C HIS A 130 7.56 -7.48 4.19
N LYS A 131 6.50 -8.27 4.17
CA LYS A 131 6.37 -9.38 3.22
C LYS A 131 6.33 -8.90 1.77
N ILE A 132 5.68 -7.78 1.50
CA ILE A 132 5.53 -7.26 0.14
C ILE A 132 6.83 -6.63 -0.35
N ILE A 133 7.45 -5.77 0.43
CA ILE A 133 8.62 -5.00 0.00
C ILE A 133 9.90 -5.83 0.03
N ASN A 134 10.06 -6.66 1.04
CA ASN A 134 11.29 -7.38 1.30
C ASN A 134 11.22 -8.84 0.86
N VAL A 135 10.62 -9.07 -0.28
CA VAL A 135 10.59 -10.41 -0.87
C VAL A 135 11.87 -10.60 -1.70
N ASP A 136 12.74 -11.40 -1.18
CA ASP A 136 13.92 -11.85 -1.91
C ASP A 136 13.73 -13.28 -2.38
#